data_7fc16dee58d2d364836e6b8e46736578
#
_entry.id   7fc16dee58d2d364836e6b8e46736578
#
_cell.length_a   1.000
_cell.length_b   1.000
_cell.length_c   1.000
_cell.angle_alpha   90.00
_cell.angle_beta   90.00
_cell.angle_gamma   90.00
#
_symmetry.space_group_name_H-M   'P 1'
#
loop_
_entity.id
_entity.type
_entity.pdbx_description
1 polymer ?
#
loop_
_entity_poly.entity_id
_entity_poly.type
_entity_poly.pdbx_seq_one_letter_code
_entity_poly.pdbx_strand_id
1 'polypeptide(L)'
;MQRNFCLGSEWLYYKIYTGAKTTDLILLEKLYPAILKLKKKKIIQKWFFIRYQDNDTHFRIRFLLESKKNLSKAIHILYPILNDLLQKNLAWKIQTDTYKREIERYGETTIEDSEFLFWKDSEMMIKYISLKKTFQKKEMALLFSFCSIDSLLNSFSLSASEKFSLMQTLQHLFKEEFEADKILKKELDKKYRELSNEVKYYIKGQNKADIPDFYELIEEKQNQTTEKILEISNAIQINLYDFLASHIHMMINRQYTSKQRMYELIIYDHLYRYYKTLNYEKTHSLKANTIVT
;
A
#
# COMPACT_ATOMS: atom_id res chain seq x y z
N MET A 1 -21.69 13.73 2.90
CA MET A 1 -20.22 13.95 2.74
C MET A 1 -19.89 14.45 1.35
N GLN A 2 -18.86 15.30 1.20
CA GLN A 2 -18.40 15.76 -0.12
C GLN A 2 -17.60 14.64 -0.80
N ARG A 3 -17.96 14.34 -2.07
CA ARG A 3 -17.37 13.25 -2.86
C ARG A 3 -16.38 13.74 -3.92
N ASN A 4 -16.68 14.86 -4.56
CA ASN A 4 -15.91 15.36 -5.72
C ASN A 4 -15.21 16.66 -5.36
N PHE A 5 -13.93 16.76 -5.70
CA PHE A 5 -13.05 17.88 -5.40
C PHE A 5 -12.33 18.32 -6.67
N CYS A 6 -12.82 19.40 -7.29
CA CYS A 6 -12.15 20.02 -8.44
C CYS A 6 -11.04 20.98 -8.00
N LEU A 7 -10.26 21.48 -8.94
CA LEU A 7 -9.27 22.51 -8.69
C LEU A 7 -9.95 23.75 -8.08
N GLY A 8 -9.41 24.24 -6.96
CA GLY A 8 -10.00 25.31 -6.16
C GLY A 8 -10.65 24.81 -4.87
N SER A 9 -10.90 23.49 -4.75
CA SER A 9 -11.31 22.85 -3.50
C SER A 9 -10.14 22.69 -2.53
N GLU A 10 -10.37 22.00 -1.41
CA GLU A 10 -9.33 21.66 -0.43
C GLU A 10 -8.34 20.60 -0.94
N TRP A 11 -8.63 19.86 -2.00
CA TRP A 11 -7.74 18.89 -2.60
C TRP A 11 -7.10 19.42 -3.89
N LEU A 12 -5.77 19.51 -3.88
CA LEU A 12 -4.96 19.74 -5.09
C LEU A 12 -4.50 18.39 -5.63
N TYR A 13 -4.86 18.07 -6.88
CA TYR A 13 -4.61 16.78 -7.50
C TYR A 13 -3.89 16.93 -8.84
N TYR A 14 -2.77 16.22 -8.99
CA TYR A 14 -2.02 16.11 -10.23
C TYR A 14 -1.96 14.69 -10.74
N LYS A 15 -2.07 14.54 -12.06
CA LYS A 15 -1.63 13.39 -12.84
C LYS A 15 -0.29 13.74 -13.48
N ILE A 16 0.75 12.95 -13.24
CA ILE A 16 2.09 13.17 -13.80
C ILE A 16 2.44 11.97 -14.67
N TYR A 17 2.45 12.20 -15.96
CA TYR A 17 2.70 11.19 -16.98
C TYR A 17 4.20 11.00 -17.17
N THR A 18 4.68 9.82 -16.82
CA THR A 18 6.10 9.48 -16.79
C THR A 18 6.30 7.97 -16.87
N GLY A 19 7.49 7.53 -17.23
CA GLY A 19 7.84 6.12 -17.24
C GLY A 19 7.78 5.46 -15.85
N ALA A 20 7.42 4.19 -15.81
CA ALA A 20 7.25 3.45 -14.57
C ALA A 20 8.47 3.51 -13.63
N LYS A 21 9.69 3.38 -14.16
CA LYS A 21 10.94 3.47 -13.38
C LYS A 21 11.25 4.89 -12.93
N THR A 22 10.94 5.90 -13.78
CA THR A 22 11.18 7.32 -13.49
C THR A 22 10.27 7.83 -12.38
N THR A 23 9.10 7.21 -12.17
CA THR A 23 8.17 7.57 -11.10
C THR A 23 8.85 7.56 -9.72
N ASP A 24 9.65 6.54 -9.40
CA ASP A 24 10.34 6.45 -8.10
C ASP A 24 11.36 7.58 -7.90
N LEU A 25 12.10 7.91 -8.93
CA LEU A 25 13.04 9.02 -8.91
C LEU A 25 12.32 10.35 -8.67
N ILE A 26 11.24 10.62 -9.42
CA ILE A 26 10.44 11.84 -9.29
C ILE A 26 9.86 11.95 -7.88
N LEU A 27 9.27 10.87 -7.37
CA LEU A 27 8.67 10.85 -6.04
C LEU A 27 9.73 11.13 -4.96
N LEU A 28 10.84 10.39 -4.97
CA LEU A 28 11.86 10.46 -3.92
C LEU A 28 12.69 11.75 -4.00
N GLU A 29 13.19 12.09 -5.19
CA GLU A 29 14.23 13.12 -5.31
C GLU A 29 13.67 14.52 -5.65
N LYS A 30 12.47 14.58 -6.25
CA LYS A 30 11.89 15.85 -6.70
C LYS A 30 10.71 16.29 -5.85
N LEU A 31 9.72 15.43 -5.66
CA LEU A 31 8.48 15.80 -4.97
C LEU A 31 8.59 15.70 -3.45
N TYR A 32 9.25 14.68 -2.91
CA TYR A 32 9.27 14.48 -1.46
C TYR A 32 9.92 15.65 -0.69
N PRO A 33 11.05 16.25 -1.13
CA PRO A 33 11.58 17.45 -0.49
C PRO A 33 10.58 18.64 -0.48
N ALA A 34 9.82 18.81 -1.58
CA ALA A 34 8.78 19.83 -1.63
C ALA A 34 7.60 19.52 -0.71
N ILE A 35 7.21 18.26 -0.60
CA ILE A 35 6.16 17.80 0.31
C ILE A 35 6.55 18.11 1.77
N LEU A 36 7.79 17.82 2.16
CA LEU A 36 8.30 18.16 3.49
C LEU A 36 8.26 19.67 3.75
N LYS A 37 8.62 20.48 2.73
CA LYS A 37 8.53 21.95 2.81
C LYS A 37 7.08 22.43 2.96
N LEU A 38 6.14 21.84 2.21
CA LEU A 38 4.71 22.15 2.30
C LEU A 38 4.14 21.79 3.68
N LYS A 39 4.52 20.64 4.23
CA LYS A 39 4.16 20.18 5.58
C LYS A 39 4.72 21.12 6.65
N LYS A 40 6.03 21.42 6.60
CA LYS A 40 6.69 22.33 7.55
C LYS A 40 6.07 23.71 7.58
N LYS A 41 5.60 24.20 6.42
CA LYS A 41 4.93 25.50 6.29
C LYS A 41 3.43 25.46 6.60
N LYS A 42 2.88 24.32 7.02
CA LYS A 42 1.45 24.11 7.27
C LYS A 42 0.58 24.54 6.07
N ILE A 43 1.04 24.24 4.85
CA ILE A 43 0.31 24.50 3.60
C ILE A 43 -0.60 23.32 3.27
N ILE A 44 -0.13 22.10 3.55
CA ILE A 44 -0.88 20.86 3.40
C ILE A 44 -0.98 20.09 4.72
N GLN A 45 -2.08 19.37 4.92
CA GLN A 45 -2.31 18.46 6.06
C GLN A 45 -1.77 17.07 5.76
N LYS A 46 -2.20 16.49 4.67
CA LYS A 46 -1.84 15.13 4.23
C LYS A 46 -1.69 15.08 2.71
N TRP A 47 -1.08 14.01 2.26
CA TRP A 47 -0.87 13.75 0.84
C TRP A 47 -0.79 12.26 0.60
N PHE A 48 -1.07 11.81 -0.62
CA PHE A 48 -0.84 10.42 -1.02
C PHE A 48 -0.72 10.30 -2.53
N PHE A 49 -0.09 9.22 -2.97
CA PHE A 49 0.02 8.89 -4.39
C PHE A 49 -0.49 7.49 -4.68
N ILE A 50 -0.83 7.26 -5.94
CA ILE A 50 -1.08 5.95 -6.52
C ILE A 50 -0.42 5.88 -7.89
N ARG A 51 -0.01 4.68 -8.29
CA ARG A 51 0.43 4.43 -9.66
C ARG A 51 -0.77 4.04 -10.50
N TYR A 52 -0.78 4.48 -11.73
CA TYR A 52 -1.91 4.22 -12.62
C TYR A 52 -1.43 4.04 -14.06
N GLN A 53 -2.16 3.25 -14.80
CA GLN A 53 -2.00 3.07 -16.23
C GLN A 53 -3.38 3.02 -16.87
N ASP A 54 -3.64 3.97 -17.76
CA ASP A 54 -4.72 3.93 -18.73
C ASP A 54 -4.11 3.76 -20.14
N ASN A 55 -4.25 4.70 -21.03
CA ASN A 55 -3.52 4.70 -22.31
C ASN A 55 -2.03 4.94 -22.11
N ASP A 56 -1.67 5.71 -21.06
CA ASP A 56 -0.31 6.10 -20.71
C ASP A 56 0.00 5.85 -19.23
N THR A 57 1.24 5.45 -18.95
CA THR A 57 1.71 5.30 -17.57
C THR A 57 1.81 6.66 -16.89
N HIS A 58 1.22 6.76 -15.71
CA HIS A 58 1.32 7.95 -14.87
C HIS A 58 1.19 7.61 -13.40
N PHE A 59 1.52 8.52 -12.54
CA PHE A 59 1.10 8.47 -11.15
C PHE A 59 0.21 9.66 -10.81
N ARG A 60 -0.65 9.43 -9.84
CA ARG A 60 -1.62 10.40 -9.34
C ARG A 60 -1.19 10.80 -7.95
N ILE A 61 -1.02 12.10 -7.70
CA ILE A 61 -0.65 12.61 -6.39
C ILE A 61 -1.66 13.66 -5.94
N ARG A 62 -2.06 13.59 -4.70
CA ARG A 62 -3.09 14.43 -4.09
C ARG A 62 -2.57 15.04 -2.82
N PHE A 63 -2.92 16.31 -2.61
CA PHE A 63 -2.54 17.10 -1.44
C PHE A 63 -3.80 17.68 -0.81
N LEU A 64 -4.09 17.34 0.44
CA LEU A 64 -5.10 18.03 1.22
C LEU A 64 -4.49 19.32 1.77
N LEU A 65 -5.04 20.44 1.37
CA LEU A 65 -4.60 21.77 1.82
C LEU A 65 -5.06 22.01 3.26
N GLU A 66 -4.25 22.70 4.06
CA GLU A 66 -4.65 23.18 5.39
C GLU A 66 -5.83 24.13 5.31
N SER A 67 -5.92 24.92 4.24
CA SER A 67 -7.02 25.78 3.89
C SER A 67 -7.02 26.01 2.37
N LYS A 68 -8.20 26.18 1.77
CA LYS A 68 -8.35 26.55 0.35
C LYS A 68 -7.52 27.79 -0.03
N LYS A 69 -7.31 28.73 0.92
CA LYS A 69 -6.46 29.91 0.74
C LYS A 69 -4.98 29.57 0.48
N ASN A 70 -4.55 28.35 0.80
CA ASN A 70 -3.19 27.89 0.57
C ASN A 70 -2.94 27.34 -0.84
N LEU A 71 -3.97 27.25 -1.70
CA LEU A 71 -3.86 26.68 -3.05
C LEU A 71 -2.76 27.37 -3.86
N SER A 72 -2.78 28.70 -3.95
CA SER A 72 -1.78 29.46 -4.70
C SER A 72 -0.36 29.26 -4.17
N LYS A 73 -0.19 29.16 -2.84
CA LYS A 73 1.11 28.89 -2.20
C LYS A 73 1.60 27.47 -2.53
N ALA A 74 0.71 26.49 -2.53
CA ALA A 74 1.06 25.10 -2.90
C ALA A 74 1.49 25.02 -4.36
N ILE A 75 0.72 25.63 -5.27
CA ILE A 75 1.06 25.70 -6.69
C ILE A 75 2.40 26.41 -6.90
N HIS A 76 2.64 27.55 -6.25
CA HIS A 76 3.90 28.29 -6.38
C HIS A 76 5.13 27.48 -5.96
N ILE A 77 5.01 26.63 -4.92
CA ILE A 77 6.12 25.76 -4.47
C ILE A 77 6.31 24.57 -5.41
N LEU A 78 5.23 24.00 -5.95
CA LEU A 78 5.29 22.82 -6.82
C LEU A 78 5.65 23.19 -8.27
N TYR A 79 5.25 24.36 -8.76
CA TYR A 79 5.43 24.76 -10.16
C TYR A 79 6.87 24.64 -10.67
N PRO A 80 7.91 25.17 -9.99
CA PRO A 80 9.28 25.05 -10.48
C PRO A 80 9.73 23.60 -10.68
N ILE A 81 9.27 22.71 -9.79
CA ILE A 81 9.60 21.28 -9.84
C ILE A 81 8.88 20.63 -11.02
N LEU A 82 7.57 20.88 -11.15
CA LEU A 82 6.76 20.31 -12.23
C LEU A 82 7.24 20.80 -13.60
N ASN A 83 7.63 22.09 -13.70
CA ASN A 83 8.22 22.62 -14.92
C ASN A 83 9.59 21.98 -15.24
N ASP A 84 10.47 21.78 -14.24
CA ASP A 84 11.75 21.10 -14.42
C ASP A 84 11.57 19.67 -14.95
N LEU A 85 10.53 18.95 -14.47
CA LEU A 85 10.21 17.61 -14.99
C LEU A 85 9.88 17.62 -16.48
N LEU A 86 9.12 18.61 -16.95
CA LEU A 86 8.78 18.77 -18.37
C LEU A 86 10.02 19.17 -19.19
N GLN A 87 10.79 20.16 -18.74
CA GLN A 87 11.97 20.63 -19.44
C GLN A 87 13.06 19.56 -19.59
N LYS A 88 13.17 18.67 -18.61
CA LYS A 88 14.13 17.54 -18.61
C LYS A 88 13.58 16.26 -19.23
N ASN A 89 12.39 16.29 -19.81
CA ASN A 89 11.71 15.12 -20.37
C ASN A 89 11.57 13.95 -19.35
N LEU A 90 11.53 14.24 -18.05
CA LEU A 90 11.24 13.26 -17.01
C LEU A 90 9.74 12.98 -16.91
N ALA A 91 8.92 13.95 -17.32
CA ALA A 91 7.49 13.80 -17.53
C ALA A 91 7.13 14.44 -18.89
N TRP A 92 6.20 13.81 -19.63
CA TRP A 92 5.76 14.39 -20.92
C TRP A 92 4.43 15.14 -20.83
N LYS A 93 3.70 14.98 -19.71
CA LYS A 93 2.41 15.64 -19.50
C LYS A 93 2.11 15.74 -18.02
N ILE A 94 1.60 16.88 -17.59
CA ILE A 94 1.11 17.10 -16.23
C ILE A 94 -0.29 17.71 -16.32
N GLN A 95 -1.25 17.13 -15.60
CA GLN A 95 -2.64 17.59 -15.59
C GLN A 95 -3.14 17.71 -14.15
N THR A 96 -4.00 18.69 -13.91
CA THR A 96 -4.89 18.72 -12.76
C THR A 96 -6.16 17.96 -13.10
N ASP A 97 -6.76 17.30 -12.10
CA ASP A 97 -8.01 16.57 -12.31
C ASP A 97 -8.91 16.65 -11.07
N THR A 98 -10.13 16.15 -11.18
CA THR A 98 -11.08 16.07 -10.07
C THR A 98 -10.78 14.84 -9.23
N TYR A 99 -10.52 15.05 -7.92
CA TYR A 99 -10.46 13.94 -6.99
C TYR A 99 -11.88 13.49 -6.64
N LYS A 100 -12.18 12.24 -6.93
CA LYS A 100 -13.43 11.58 -6.56
C LYS A 100 -13.14 10.53 -5.49
N ARG A 101 -13.75 10.67 -4.31
CA ARG A 101 -13.68 9.66 -3.24
C ARG A 101 -14.40 8.38 -3.65
N GLU A 102 -13.75 7.24 -3.46
CA GLU A 102 -14.31 5.91 -3.73
C GLU A 102 -15.08 5.41 -2.48
N ILE A 103 -16.20 6.07 -2.19
CA ILE A 103 -17.01 5.81 -0.99
C ILE A 103 -17.49 4.36 -0.93
N GLU A 104 -17.76 3.76 -2.08
CA GLU A 104 -18.20 2.36 -2.20
C GLU A 104 -17.14 1.37 -1.69
N ARG A 105 -15.87 1.73 -1.75
CA ARG A 105 -14.74 0.88 -1.31
C ARG A 105 -14.31 1.14 0.11
N TYR A 106 -14.46 2.38 0.56
CA TYR A 106 -13.87 2.82 1.83
C TYR A 106 -14.89 3.26 2.86
N GLY A 107 -16.19 3.23 2.52
CA GLY A 107 -17.29 3.64 3.38
C GLY A 107 -17.44 5.16 3.52
N GLU A 108 -18.65 5.63 3.67
CA GLU A 108 -18.92 7.06 3.86
C GLU A 108 -18.36 7.59 5.19
N THR A 109 -18.43 6.77 6.23
CA THR A 109 -17.96 7.11 7.59
C THR A 109 -16.46 6.98 7.76
N THR A 110 -15.76 6.24 6.89
CA THR A 110 -14.35 5.85 7.06
C THR A 110 -13.43 6.32 5.95
N ILE A 111 -13.94 6.99 4.90
CA ILE A 111 -13.11 7.43 3.77
C ILE A 111 -12.05 8.47 4.17
N GLU A 112 -12.35 9.40 5.09
CA GLU A 112 -11.38 10.43 5.53
C GLU A 112 -10.24 9.82 6.35
N ASP A 113 -10.55 8.77 7.11
CA ASP A 113 -9.58 7.98 7.86
C ASP A 113 -8.79 7.06 6.91
N SER A 114 -9.43 6.53 5.87
CA SER A 114 -8.74 5.83 4.80
C SER A 114 -7.74 6.73 4.05
N GLU A 115 -8.08 8.01 3.81
CA GLU A 115 -7.15 9.00 3.26
C GLU A 115 -5.94 9.24 4.20
N PHE A 116 -6.12 9.12 5.52
CA PHE A 116 -5.02 9.15 6.47
C PHE A 116 -4.13 7.90 6.32
N LEU A 117 -4.73 6.71 6.21
CA LEU A 117 -3.97 5.48 5.97
C LEU A 117 -3.22 5.54 4.63
N PHE A 118 -3.82 6.11 3.57
CA PHE A 118 -3.14 6.31 2.27
C PHE A 118 -1.94 7.24 2.39
N TRP A 119 -2.04 8.29 3.22
CA TRP A 119 -0.92 9.16 3.50
C TRP A 119 0.22 8.41 4.19
N LYS A 120 -0.07 7.70 5.28
CA LYS A 120 0.96 6.96 6.02
C LYS A 120 1.59 5.85 5.18
N ASP A 121 0.80 5.19 4.35
CA ASP A 121 1.29 4.22 3.39
C ASP A 121 2.20 4.86 2.32
N SER A 122 1.85 6.06 1.85
CA SER A 122 2.69 6.81 0.91
C SER A 122 4.01 7.26 1.55
N GLU A 123 4.02 7.68 2.81
CA GLU A 123 5.25 8.01 3.55
C GLU A 123 6.16 6.78 3.71
N MET A 124 5.58 5.64 4.10
CA MET A 124 6.31 4.36 4.17
C MET A 124 6.91 3.99 2.81
N MET A 125 6.14 4.14 1.71
CA MET A 125 6.61 3.80 0.37
C MET A 125 7.75 4.70 -0.11
N ILE A 126 7.79 5.97 0.22
CA ILE A 126 8.94 6.83 -0.10
C ILE A 126 10.21 6.32 0.59
N LYS A 127 10.12 5.98 1.86
CA LYS A 127 11.25 5.42 2.62
C LYS A 127 11.65 4.05 2.05
N TYR A 128 10.68 3.20 1.70
CA TYR A 128 10.91 1.92 1.04
C TYR A 128 11.63 2.09 -0.31
N ILE A 129 11.27 3.08 -1.14
CA ILE A 129 11.95 3.35 -2.42
C ILE A 129 13.43 3.67 -2.21
N SER A 130 13.79 4.34 -1.12
CA SER A 130 15.19 4.54 -0.74
C SER A 130 15.84 3.24 -0.27
N LEU A 131 15.20 2.54 0.65
CA LEU A 131 15.71 1.31 1.26
C LEU A 131 15.90 0.18 0.24
N LYS A 132 15.00 0.01 -0.72
CA LYS A 132 15.08 -1.08 -1.71
C LYS A 132 16.36 -1.06 -2.55
N LYS A 133 17.08 0.08 -2.62
CA LYS A 133 18.37 0.18 -3.31
C LYS A 133 19.47 -0.61 -2.59
N THR A 134 19.30 -0.91 -1.30
CA THR A 134 20.23 -1.69 -0.48
C THR A 134 19.94 -3.20 -0.51
N PHE A 135 18.81 -3.61 -1.08
CA PHE A 135 18.42 -5.02 -1.11
C PHE A 135 19.34 -5.84 -2.01
N GLN A 136 19.92 -6.88 -1.44
CA GLN A 136 20.78 -7.81 -2.18
C GLN A 136 19.97 -8.90 -2.87
N LYS A 137 18.83 -9.31 -2.29
CA LYS A 137 17.96 -10.36 -2.82
C LYS A 137 16.76 -9.79 -3.55
N LYS A 138 16.38 -10.39 -4.67
CA LYS A 138 15.19 -10.01 -5.45
C LYS A 138 13.88 -10.21 -4.68
N GLU A 139 13.85 -11.21 -3.81
CA GLU A 139 12.70 -11.62 -3.01
C GLU A 139 12.36 -10.63 -1.90
N MET A 140 13.30 -9.75 -1.53
CA MET A 140 13.08 -8.74 -0.48
C MET A 140 11.84 -7.87 -0.71
N ALA A 141 11.52 -7.58 -1.96
CA ALA A 141 10.31 -6.83 -2.29
C ALA A 141 9.02 -7.61 -1.93
N LEU A 142 8.99 -8.92 -2.17
CA LEU A 142 7.85 -9.78 -1.78
C LEU A 142 7.78 -9.94 -0.27
N LEU A 143 8.93 -10.17 0.39
CA LEU A 143 9.01 -10.29 1.84
C LEU A 143 8.51 -9.02 2.54
N PHE A 144 8.87 -7.84 2.01
CA PHE A 144 8.35 -6.56 2.50
C PHE A 144 6.83 -6.46 2.36
N SER A 145 6.28 -6.90 1.21
CA SER A 145 4.82 -6.94 1.01
C SER A 145 4.14 -7.85 2.03
N PHE A 146 4.68 -9.06 2.26
CA PHE A 146 4.10 -10.01 3.21
C PHE A 146 4.08 -9.45 4.62
N CYS A 147 5.19 -8.89 5.08
CA CYS A 147 5.30 -8.30 6.43
C CYS A 147 4.41 -7.06 6.58
N SER A 148 4.36 -6.19 5.58
CA SER A 148 3.53 -4.97 5.61
C SER A 148 2.04 -5.29 5.62
N ILE A 149 1.61 -6.31 4.86
CA ILE A 149 0.22 -6.77 4.83
C ILE A 149 -0.14 -7.46 6.15
N ASP A 150 0.73 -8.36 6.67
CA ASP A 150 0.50 -9.02 7.96
C ASP A 150 0.38 -7.99 9.09
N SER A 151 1.23 -6.97 9.10
CA SER A 151 1.17 -5.86 10.06
C SER A 151 -0.16 -5.10 9.98
N LEU A 152 -0.67 -4.80 8.75
CA LEU A 152 -1.98 -4.18 8.58
C LEU A 152 -3.10 -5.07 9.16
N LEU A 153 -3.10 -6.36 8.83
CA LEU A 153 -4.11 -7.31 9.31
C LEU A 153 -4.05 -7.50 10.84
N ASN A 154 -2.85 -7.48 11.42
CA ASN A 154 -2.65 -7.46 12.88
C ASN A 154 -3.21 -6.19 13.52
N SER A 155 -3.02 -5.02 12.89
CA SER A 155 -3.54 -3.76 13.40
C SER A 155 -5.07 -3.72 13.47
N PHE A 156 -5.74 -4.43 12.55
CA PHE A 156 -7.19 -4.67 12.60
C PHE A 156 -7.59 -5.87 13.48
N SER A 157 -6.65 -6.43 14.24
CA SER A 157 -6.86 -7.55 15.19
C SER A 157 -7.41 -8.84 14.55
N LEU A 158 -7.16 -9.07 13.26
CA LEU A 158 -7.60 -10.31 12.62
C LEU A 158 -6.88 -11.53 13.20
N SER A 159 -7.67 -12.52 13.57
CA SER A 159 -7.19 -13.86 13.96
C SER A 159 -6.54 -14.59 12.76
N ALA A 160 -5.78 -15.64 13.03
CA ALA A 160 -5.18 -16.46 11.97
C ALA A 160 -6.24 -17.06 11.01
N SER A 161 -7.42 -17.41 11.54
CA SER A 161 -8.53 -17.94 10.74
C SER A 161 -9.12 -16.88 9.83
N GLU A 162 -9.31 -15.64 10.32
CA GLU A 162 -9.83 -14.53 9.51
C GLU A 162 -8.85 -14.11 8.42
N LYS A 163 -7.55 -14.04 8.73
CA LYS A 163 -6.48 -13.80 7.74
C LYS A 163 -6.47 -14.89 6.66
N PHE A 164 -6.59 -16.15 7.07
CA PHE A 164 -6.70 -17.28 6.15
C PHE A 164 -7.92 -17.12 5.23
N SER A 165 -9.10 -16.85 5.78
CA SER A 165 -10.34 -16.67 5.00
C SER A 165 -10.25 -15.52 4.01
N LEU A 166 -9.72 -14.36 4.42
CA LEU A 166 -9.49 -13.23 3.54
C LEU A 166 -8.56 -13.59 2.38
N MET A 167 -7.41 -14.18 2.68
CA MET A 167 -6.45 -14.56 1.63
C MET A 167 -6.94 -15.70 0.75
N GLN A 168 -7.78 -16.60 1.27
CA GLN A 168 -8.44 -17.65 0.48
C GLN A 168 -9.36 -17.03 -0.58
N THR A 169 -10.17 -16.04 -0.20
CA THR A 169 -11.04 -15.33 -1.14
C THR A 169 -10.23 -14.60 -2.20
N LEU A 170 -9.24 -13.81 -1.78
CA LEU A 170 -8.43 -13.01 -2.71
C LEU A 170 -7.65 -13.88 -3.70
N GLN A 171 -6.98 -14.95 -3.24
CA GLN A 171 -6.24 -15.84 -4.12
C GLN A 171 -7.14 -16.58 -5.10
N HIS A 172 -8.38 -16.92 -4.68
CA HIS A 172 -9.35 -17.57 -5.57
C HIS A 172 -9.77 -16.64 -6.69
N LEU A 173 -10.24 -15.43 -6.35
CA LEU A 173 -10.63 -14.41 -7.33
C LEU A 173 -9.51 -14.09 -8.34
N PHE A 174 -8.27 -13.97 -7.86
CA PHE A 174 -7.14 -13.70 -8.75
C PHE A 174 -6.74 -14.90 -9.62
N LYS A 175 -6.89 -16.13 -9.13
CA LYS A 175 -6.70 -17.32 -9.97
C LYS A 175 -7.77 -17.44 -11.07
N GLU A 176 -8.99 -17.01 -10.81
CA GLU A 176 -10.04 -16.91 -11.81
C GLU A 176 -9.72 -15.79 -12.82
N GLU A 177 -9.36 -14.57 -12.36
CA GLU A 177 -9.00 -13.46 -13.23
C GLU A 177 -7.84 -13.79 -14.18
N PHE A 178 -6.85 -14.54 -13.70
CA PHE A 178 -5.70 -14.98 -14.49
C PHE A 178 -5.92 -16.31 -15.23
N GLU A 179 -7.15 -16.85 -15.21
CA GLU A 179 -7.47 -18.16 -15.81
C GLU A 179 -6.39 -19.21 -15.45
N ALA A 180 -6.00 -19.26 -14.16
CA ALA A 180 -4.84 -20.00 -13.70
C ALA A 180 -4.93 -21.49 -14.06
N ASP A 181 -4.19 -21.89 -15.07
CA ASP A 181 -4.07 -23.26 -15.54
C ASP A 181 -3.18 -24.12 -14.62
N LYS A 182 -2.95 -25.38 -15.02
CA LYS A 182 -2.09 -26.31 -14.26
C LYS A 182 -0.62 -25.83 -14.22
N ILE A 183 -0.16 -25.12 -15.24
CA ILE A 183 1.23 -24.65 -15.34
C ILE A 183 1.43 -23.53 -14.34
N LEU A 184 0.59 -22.49 -14.38
CA LEU A 184 0.67 -21.37 -13.45
C LEU A 184 0.51 -21.82 -11.98
N LYS A 185 -0.40 -22.76 -11.70
CA LYS A 185 -0.57 -23.35 -10.36
C LYS A 185 0.71 -24.06 -9.88
N LYS A 186 1.38 -24.81 -10.76
CA LYS A 186 2.67 -25.46 -10.43
C LYS A 186 3.79 -24.45 -10.20
N GLU A 187 3.84 -23.37 -10.97
CA GLU A 187 4.83 -22.30 -10.78
C GLU A 187 4.64 -21.56 -9.45
N LEU A 188 3.40 -21.24 -9.08
CA LEU A 188 3.08 -20.65 -7.78
C LEU A 188 3.47 -21.59 -6.64
N ASP A 189 3.17 -22.88 -6.76
CA ASP A 189 3.53 -23.91 -5.78
C ASP A 189 5.05 -24.03 -5.61
N LYS A 190 5.80 -24.10 -6.72
CA LYS A 190 7.26 -24.12 -6.73
C LYS A 190 7.85 -22.91 -6.03
N LYS A 191 7.41 -21.70 -6.42
CA LYS A 191 7.89 -20.44 -5.82
C LYS A 191 7.60 -20.37 -4.33
N TYR A 192 6.40 -20.81 -3.89
CA TYR A 192 6.09 -20.84 -2.47
C TYR A 192 6.99 -21.81 -1.69
N ARG A 193 7.26 -23.02 -2.21
CA ARG A 193 8.18 -23.96 -1.55
C ARG A 193 9.58 -23.38 -1.38
N GLU A 194 10.08 -22.67 -2.40
CA GLU A 194 11.37 -22.01 -2.35
C GLU A 194 11.43 -20.89 -1.29
N LEU A 195 10.31 -20.17 -1.06
CA LEU A 195 10.24 -19.03 -0.16
C LEU A 195 9.59 -19.29 1.20
N SER A 196 8.98 -20.47 1.42
CA SER A 196 8.11 -20.72 2.58
C SER A 196 8.81 -20.51 3.93
N ASN A 197 10.08 -20.93 4.04
CA ASN A 197 10.87 -20.74 5.25
C ASN A 197 11.19 -19.25 5.47
N GLU A 198 11.55 -18.52 4.42
CA GLU A 198 11.81 -17.07 4.50
C GLU A 198 10.51 -16.32 4.85
N VAL A 199 9.38 -16.64 4.23
CA VAL A 199 8.07 -16.04 4.56
C VAL A 199 7.78 -16.18 6.06
N LYS A 200 7.92 -17.40 6.61
CA LYS A 200 7.71 -17.68 8.03
C LYS A 200 8.71 -16.90 8.91
N TYR A 201 9.97 -16.89 8.53
CA TYR A 201 11.07 -16.24 9.25
C TYR A 201 10.88 -14.72 9.32
N TYR A 202 10.56 -14.08 8.18
CA TYR A 202 10.35 -12.65 8.08
C TYR A 202 9.06 -12.18 8.77
N ILE A 203 7.92 -12.83 8.52
CA ILE A 203 6.65 -12.44 9.17
C ILE A 203 6.74 -12.57 10.71
N LYS A 204 7.51 -13.53 11.22
CA LYS A 204 7.74 -13.68 12.66
C LYS A 204 8.80 -12.70 13.22
N GLY A 205 9.43 -11.91 12.39
CA GLY A 205 10.45 -10.94 12.81
C GLY A 205 11.72 -11.57 13.38
N GLN A 206 12.04 -12.83 13.03
CA GLN A 206 13.17 -13.55 13.58
C GLN A 206 14.54 -13.00 13.14
N ASN A 207 14.56 -12.19 12.07
CA ASN A 207 15.75 -11.51 11.54
C ASN A 207 15.72 -9.99 11.74
N LYS A 208 14.95 -9.50 12.68
CA LYS A 208 14.79 -8.05 12.92
C LYS A 208 16.12 -7.37 13.25
N ALA A 209 17.00 -8.05 13.96
CA ALA A 209 18.32 -7.52 14.29
C ALA A 209 19.25 -7.39 13.07
N ASP A 210 19.07 -8.23 12.05
CA ASP A 210 19.92 -8.23 10.85
C ASP A 210 19.52 -7.16 9.83
N ILE A 211 18.25 -6.77 9.82
CA ILE A 211 17.68 -5.80 8.87
C ILE A 211 16.72 -4.83 9.58
N PRO A 212 17.21 -4.06 10.57
CA PRO A 212 16.36 -3.19 11.38
C PRO A 212 15.54 -2.21 10.56
N ASP A 213 16.15 -1.51 9.61
CA ASP A 213 15.47 -0.51 8.75
C ASP A 213 14.23 -1.05 8.04
N PHE A 214 14.26 -2.35 7.66
CA PHE A 214 13.13 -3.01 7.01
C PHE A 214 11.90 -3.08 7.93
N TYR A 215 12.11 -3.43 9.20
CA TYR A 215 11.03 -3.55 10.17
C TYR A 215 10.63 -2.20 10.75
N GLU A 216 11.57 -1.27 10.94
CA GLU A 216 11.29 0.08 11.43
C GLU A 216 10.30 0.83 10.55
N LEU A 217 10.38 0.67 9.20
CA LEU A 217 9.42 1.27 8.29
C LEU A 217 7.99 0.78 8.53
N ILE A 218 7.84 -0.52 8.76
CA ILE A 218 6.54 -1.16 8.97
C ILE A 218 5.99 -0.77 10.34
N GLU A 219 6.81 -0.82 11.38
CA GLU A 219 6.44 -0.49 12.75
C GLU A 219 6.12 1.01 12.90
N GLU A 220 6.88 1.89 12.26
CA GLU A 220 6.59 3.32 12.25
C GLU A 220 5.20 3.60 11.67
N LYS A 221 4.88 2.99 10.52
CA LYS A 221 3.54 3.10 9.94
C LYS A 221 2.48 2.55 10.89
N GLN A 222 2.68 1.36 11.46
CA GLN A 222 1.77 0.73 12.40
C GLN A 222 1.48 1.66 13.58
N ASN A 223 2.51 2.15 14.25
CA ASN A 223 2.40 3.03 15.40
C ASN A 223 1.66 4.33 15.06
N GLN A 224 1.93 4.93 13.90
CA GLN A 224 1.28 6.15 13.44
C GLN A 224 -0.18 5.97 13.04
N THR A 225 -0.63 4.73 12.78
CA THR A 225 -1.99 4.44 12.31
C THR A 225 -2.87 3.79 13.36
N THR A 226 -2.35 3.41 14.53
CA THR A 226 -3.07 2.65 15.56
C THR A 226 -4.39 3.30 15.98
N GLU A 227 -4.36 4.59 16.37
CA GLU A 227 -5.58 5.31 16.80
C GLU A 227 -6.60 5.38 15.66
N LYS A 228 -6.14 5.70 14.45
CA LYS A 228 -7.00 5.83 13.29
C LYS A 228 -7.63 4.51 12.87
N ILE A 229 -6.92 3.40 13.00
CA ILE A 229 -7.44 2.05 12.75
C ILE A 229 -8.53 1.69 13.79
N LEU A 230 -8.35 2.08 15.04
CA LEU A 230 -9.38 1.89 16.06
C LEU A 230 -10.64 2.69 15.74
N GLU A 231 -10.51 3.96 15.32
CA GLU A 231 -11.64 4.79 14.87
C GLU A 231 -12.37 4.14 13.69
N ILE A 232 -11.62 3.67 12.67
CA ILE A 232 -12.18 2.94 11.52
C ILE A 232 -12.93 1.69 11.98
N SER A 233 -12.33 0.87 12.84
CA SER A 233 -12.92 -0.39 13.30
C SER A 233 -14.26 -0.18 14.02
N ASN A 234 -14.41 0.95 14.70
CA ASN A 234 -15.65 1.33 15.40
C ASN A 234 -16.70 1.97 14.48
N ALA A 235 -16.29 2.59 13.36
CA ALA A 235 -17.15 3.37 12.48
C ALA A 235 -17.50 2.67 11.16
N ILE A 236 -16.83 1.58 10.81
CA ILE A 236 -16.97 0.89 9.52
C ILE A 236 -18.38 0.31 9.34
N GLN A 237 -19.02 0.62 8.21
CA GLN A 237 -20.36 0.18 7.84
C GLN A 237 -20.38 -0.72 6.61
N ILE A 238 -19.24 -0.90 5.96
CA ILE A 238 -19.06 -1.80 4.82
C ILE A 238 -18.41 -3.10 5.29
N ASN A 239 -18.37 -4.10 4.42
CA ASN A 239 -17.69 -5.36 4.74
C ASN A 239 -16.21 -5.11 5.02
N LEU A 240 -15.72 -5.56 6.17
CA LEU A 240 -14.33 -5.38 6.60
C LEU A 240 -13.33 -6.03 5.63
N TYR A 241 -13.67 -7.19 5.07
CA TYR A 241 -12.75 -7.89 4.15
C TYR A 241 -12.62 -7.13 2.82
N ASP A 242 -13.71 -6.56 2.29
CA ASP A 242 -13.67 -5.73 1.08
C ASP A 242 -12.88 -4.43 1.31
N PHE A 243 -13.05 -3.83 2.49
CA PHE A 243 -12.27 -2.68 2.93
C PHE A 243 -10.78 -2.99 2.99
N LEU A 244 -10.40 -4.09 3.67
CA LEU A 244 -9.01 -4.52 3.80
C LEU A 244 -8.42 -4.94 2.44
N ALA A 245 -9.17 -5.64 1.60
CA ALA A 245 -8.77 -5.98 0.24
C ALA A 245 -8.43 -4.74 -0.58
N SER A 246 -9.26 -3.67 -0.47
CA SER A 246 -9.02 -2.40 -1.14
C SER A 246 -7.75 -1.70 -0.63
N HIS A 247 -7.48 -1.72 0.68
CA HIS A 247 -6.26 -1.18 1.26
C HIS A 247 -5.01 -1.97 0.84
N ILE A 248 -5.07 -3.31 0.86
CA ILE A 248 -3.97 -4.18 0.44
C ILE A 248 -3.65 -3.96 -1.04
N HIS A 249 -4.69 -3.89 -1.89
CA HIS A 249 -4.53 -3.52 -3.30
C HIS A 249 -3.77 -2.21 -3.48
N MET A 250 -4.11 -1.16 -2.72
CA MET A 250 -3.42 0.13 -2.79
C MET A 250 -2.00 0.08 -2.24
N MET A 251 -1.69 -0.74 -1.25
CA MET A 251 -0.31 -0.96 -0.78
C MET A 251 0.55 -1.56 -1.89
N ILE A 252 0.06 -2.63 -2.53
CA ILE A 252 0.76 -3.30 -3.64
C ILE A 252 0.90 -2.35 -4.83
N ASN A 253 -0.14 -1.58 -5.16
CA ASN A 253 -0.11 -0.58 -6.21
C ASN A 253 1.01 0.45 -6.01
N ARG A 254 1.19 0.96 -4.78
CA ARG A 254 2.25 1.93 -4.47
C ARG A 254 3.65 1.31 -4.52
N GLN A 255 3.78 0.06 -4.13
CA GLN A 255 5.08 -0.61 -4.02
C GLN A 255 5.66 -0.98 -5.39
N TYR A 256 4.85 -1.55 -6.28
CA TYR A 256 5.32 -2.09 -7.55
C TYR A 256 5.12 -1.11 -8.71
N THR A 257 6.18 -0.87 -9.46
CA THR A 257 6.18 0.08 -10.58
C THR A 257 5.50 -0.47 -11.84
N SER A 258 5.34 -1.79 -11.93
CA SER A 258 4.68 -2.48 -13.05
C SER A 258 4.18 -3.86 -12.63
N LYS A 259 3.31 -4.47 -13.44
CA LYS A 259 2.79 -5.83 -13.22
C LYS A 259 2.10 -6.02 -11.85
N GLN A 260 1.48 -4.97 -11.30
CA GLN A 260 0.87 -4.99 -9.97
C GLN A 260 -0.07 -6.18 -9.79
N ARG A 261 -0.95 -6.44 -10.77
CA ARG A 261 -1.92 -7.55 -10.72
C ARG A 261 -1.24 -8.93 -10.58
N MET A 262 -0.09 -9.14 -11.26
CA MET A 262 0.68 -10.37 -11.11
C MET A 262 1.30 -10.49 -9.72
N TYR A 263 1.78 -9.38 -9.15
CA TYR A 263 2.29 -9.37 -7.79
C TYR A 263 1.17 -9.63 -6.76
N GLU A 264 -0.04 -9.09 -6.97
CA GLU A 264 -1.20 -9.41 -6.14
C GLU A 264 -1.49 -10.91 -6.14
N LEU A 265 -1.56 -11.55 -7.31
CA LEU A 265 -1.75 -13.00 -7.42
C LEU A 265 -0.70 -13.78 -6.60
N ILE A 266 0.59 -13.43 -6.77
CA ILE A 266 1.69 -14.11 -6.05
C ILE A 266 1.56 -13.89 -4.54
N ILE A 267 1.33 -12.66 -4.11
CA ILE A 267 1.24 -12.27 -2.71
C ILE A 267 0.06 -12.96 -2.04
N TYR A 268 -1.12 -12.94 -2.66
CA TYR A 268 -2.32 -13.59 -2.11
C TYR A 268 -2.18 -15.10 -2.04
N ASP A 269 -1.60 -15.76 -3.07
CA ASP A 269 -1.36 -17.20 -3.05
C ASP A 269 -0.37 -17.59 -1.94
N HIS A 270 0.71 -16.81 -1.76
CA HIS A 270 1.73 -17.11 -0.76
C HIS A 270 1.23 -16.86 0.67
N LEU A 271 0.54 -15.75 0.93
CA LEU A 271 -0.06 -15.47 2.23
C LEU A 271 -1.19 -16.46 2.56
N TYR A 272 -2.01 -16.86 1.59
CA TYR A 272 -2.99 -17.93 1.76
C TYR A 272 -2.34 -19.21 2.27
N ARG A 273 -1.26 -19.67 1.63
CA ARG A 273 -0.56 -20.89 2.03
C ARG A 273 0.08 -20.78 3.40
N TYR A 274 0.67 -19.62 3.70
CA TYR A 274 1.25 -19.33 5.01
C TYR A 274 0.19 -19.37 6.11
N TYR A 275 -0.92 -18.67 5.96
CA TYR A 275 -1.97 -18.67 6.98
C TYR A 275 -2.72 -20.01 7.08
N LYS A 276 -2.82 -20.75 5.98
CA LYS A 276 -3.36 -22.12 6.01
C LYS A 276 -2.54 -23.02 6.95
N THR A 277 -1.22 -22.98 6.82
CA THR A 277 -0.31 -23.74 7.69
C THR A 277 -0.41 -23.27 9.13
N LEU A 278 -0.42 -21.96 9.36
CA LEU A 278 -0.52 -21.39 10.70
C LEU A 278 -1.84 -21.74 11.39
N ASN A 279 -2.94 -21.72 10.66
CA ASN A 279 -4.26 -22.08 11.17
C ASN A 279 -4.32 -23.57 11.52
N TYR A 280 -3.74 -24.44 10.70
CA TYR A 280 -3.62 -25.87 10.98
C TYR A 280 -2.78 -26.15 12.24
N GLU A 281 -1.61 -25.53 12.37
CA GLU A 281 -0.73 -25.67 13.55
C GLU A 281 -1.49 -25.29 14.84
N LYS A 282 -2.25 -24.18 14.86
CA LYS A 282 -3.05 -23.75 16.03
C LYS A 282 -4.18 -24.72 16.37
N THR A 283 -4.89 -25.23 15.38
CA THR A 283 -6.01 -26.15 15.59
C THR A 283 -5.55 -27.49 16.19
N HIS A 284 -4.39 -27.97 15.78
CA HIS A 284 -3.82 -29.21 16.31
C HIS A 284 -3.22 -29.04 17.70
N SER A 285 -2.59 -27.91 18.00
CA SER A 285 -2.07 -27.62 19.35
C SER A 285 -3.20 -27.53 20.39
N LEU A 286 -4.36 -26.96 20.03
CA LEU A 286 -5.52 -26.90 20.91
C LEU A 286 -6.10 -28.29 21.20
N LYS A 287 -6.18 -29.16 20.18
CA LYS A 287 -6.67 -30.56 20.37
C LYS A 287 -5.73 -31.40 21.23
N ALA A 288 -4.43 -31.23 21.10
CA ALA A 288 -3.44 -31.93 21.93
C ALA A 288 -3.55 -31.58 23.42
N ASN A 289 -3.81 -30.31 23.72
CA ASN A 289 -3.97 -29.81 25.11
C ASN A 289 -5.32 -30.25 25.74
N THR A 290 -6.35 -30.53 24.92
CA THR A 290 -7.67 -30.95 25.43
C THR A 290 -7.71 -32.47 25.73
N ILE A 291 -6.75 -33.25 25.27
CA ILE A 291 -6.65 -34.71 25.51
C ILE A 291 -5.86 -35.01 26.78
N VAL A 292 -5.18 -34.02 27.39
CA VAL A 292 -4.31 -34.19 28.57
C VAL A 292 -5.02 -33.71 29.86
N THR A 293 -6.23 -33.18 29.75
CA THR A 293 -7.12 -32.85 30.88
C THR A 293 -8.27 -33.85 31.00
#